data_5f05c84297069075645d5c04a9a3e6c3
#
_entry.id   5f05c84297069075645d5c04a9a3e6c3
#
_cell.length_a   1.000
_cell.length_b   1.000
_cell.length_c   1.000
_cell.angle_alpha   90.00
_cell.angle_beta   90.00
_cell.angle_gamma   90.00
#
_symmetry.space_group_name_H-M   'P 1'
#
loop_
_entity.id
_entity.type
_entity.pdbx_description
1 polymer ?
#
loop_
_entity_poly.entity_id
_entity_poly.type
_entity_poly.pdbx_seq_one_letter_code
_entity_poly.pdbx_strand_id
1 'polypeptide(L)'
;MRFLKKNGMSPLRRISRRIKLMRQGRLKNFGTYLRYVNGKGGLEIGGPSAIFKRGNVLPIYEQIGTLDNCDFSKKNVWANHTERFIFDPQKAPGKTLFCEASALVDVSDSSYDFVLSSHNLEHLANPIKALREWQRVLRPDGALVLVLPDYRETFDHRRKPTSVDHMFHDYEENTGEDDLRHLSEILEKHDLARDPGAGSWENFHQRSLDNISNRCLHHHVFDEQNSRELLSRVGFEVLDLDLALPFHICILARMVERISK
;
A
#
# COMPACT_ATOMS: atom_id res chain seq x y z
N MET A 1 -26.67 30.25 14.28
CA MET A 1 -27.13 28.86 14.06
C MET A 1 -27.01 28.55 12.57
N ARG A 2 -25.86 28.11 12.08
CA ARG A 2 -25.64 27.74 10.66
C ARG A 2 -25.60 26.22 10.59
N PHE A 3 -26.57 25.63 9.93
CA PHE A 3 -26.64 24.20 9.65
C PHE A 3 -25.42 23.79 8.82
N LEU A 4 -24.52 23.00 9.41
CA LEU A 4 -23.49 22.26 8.69
C LEU A 4 -24.17 21.25 7.75
N LYS A 5 -24.12 21.51 6.46
CA LYS A 5 -24.56 20.56 5.43
C LYS A 5 -23.71 19.29 5.57
N LYS A 6 -24.35 18.17 5.91
CA LYS A 6 -23.75 16.83 5.80
C LYS A 6 -23.41 16.58 4.33
N ASN A 7 -22.16 16.76 3.95
CA ASN A 7 -21.63 16.41 2.62
C ASN A 7 -21.37 14.89 2.53
N GLY A 8 -22.35 14.07 2.84
CA GLY A 8 -22.31 12.66 2.51
C GLY A 8 -22.68 12.45 1.04
N MET A 9 -21.98 11.54 0.38
CA MET A 9 -22.29 11.13 -0.99
C MET A 9 -23.79 10.80 -1.12
N SER A 10 -24.49 11.34 -2.14
CA SER A 10 -25.94 11.13 -2.31
C SER A 10 -26.25 9.63 -2.40
N PRO A 11 -27.46 9.18 -1.95
CA PRO A 11 -27.87 7.78 -2.03
C PRO A 11 -27.75 7.20 -3.43
N LEU A 12 -28.06 7.98 -4.46
CA LEU A 12 -27.91 7.59 -5.87
C LEU A 12 -26.45 7.33 -6.27
N ARG A 13 -25.52 8.17 -5.81
CA ARG A 13 -24.07 7.95 -6.05
C ARG A 13 -23.57 6.71 -5.31
N ARG A 14 -24.05 6.44 -4.09
CA ARG A 14 -23.72 5.21 -3.34
C ARG A 14 -24.21 3.95 -4.08
N ILE A 15 -25.44 3.96 -4.59
CA ILE A 15 -26.01 2.86 -5.36
C ILE A 15 -25.24 2.67 -6.67
N SER A 16 -24.99 3.73 -7.42
CA SER A 16 -24.22 3.68 -8.68
C SER A 16 -22.81 3.13 -8.45
N ARG A 17 -22.11 3.58 -7.38
CA ARG A 17 -20.79 3.07 -7.00
C ARG A 17 -20.83 1.57 -6.65
N ARG A 18 -21.84 1.14 -5.89
CA ARG A 18 -22.02 -0.27 -5.51
C ARG A 18 -22.28 -1.16 -6.73
N ILE A 19 -23.06 -0.68 -7.69
CA ILE A 19 -23.31 -1.39 -8.96
C ILE A 19 -22.02 -1.48 -9.78
N LYS A 20 -21.23 -0.40 -9.87
CA LYS A 20 -19.93 -0.40 -10.56
C LYS A 20 -18.96 -1.38 -9.90
N LEU A 21 -18.86 -1.40 -8.57
CA LEU A 21 -18.04 -2.37 -7.82
C LEU A 21 -18.44 -3.81 -8.11
N MET A 22 -19.74 -4.12 -8.12
CA MET A 22 -20.23 -5.47 -8.43
C MET A 22 -19.99 -5.89 -9.90
N ARG A 23 -19.83 -4.93 -10.81
CA ARG A 23 -19.56 -5.15 -12.25
C ARG A 23 -18.08 -5.06 -12.58
N GLN A 24 -17.25 -4.61 -11.67
CA GLN A 24 -15.80 -4.55 -11.90
C GLN A 24 -15.25 -5.96 -11.92
N GLY A 25 -14.83 -6.41 -13.11
CA GLY A 25 -14.07 -7.63 -13.30
C GLY A 25 -12.60 -7.45 -12.88
N ARG A 26 -11.76 -8.40 -13.30
CA ARG A 26 -10.30 -8.29 -13.16
C ARG A 26 -9.76 -7.07 -13.90
N LEU A 27 -8.59 -6.59 -13.48
CA LEU A 27 -7.84 -5.57 -14.22
C LEU A 27 -7.69 -5.98 -15.69
N LYS A 28 -7.78 -5.01 -16.59
CA LYS A 28 -7.71 -5.23 -18.04
C LYS A 28 -6.44 -5.99 -18.44
N ASN A 29 -5.31 -5.61 -17.83
CA ASN A 29 -4.00 -6.19 -18.12
C ASN A 29 -3.57 -7.28 -17.10
N PHE A 30 -4.53 -7.94 -16.45
CA PHE A 30 -4.25 -8.99 -15.44
C PHE A 30 -3.25 -10.04 -15.93
N GLY A 31 -3.32 -10.45 -17.22
CA GLY A 31 -2.36 -11.38 -17.81
C GLY A 31 -0.91 -10.92 -17.77
N THR A 32 -0.66 -9.61 -17.73
CA THR A 32 0.69 -9.07 -17.59
C THR A 32 1.24 -9.31 -16.18
N TYR A 33 0.41 -9.12 -15.14
CA TYR A 33 0.79 -9.44 -13.76
C TYR A 33 1.16 -10.91 -13.61
N LEU A 34 0.39 -11.82 -14.20
CA LEU A 34 0.64 -13.27 -14.12
C LEU A 34 2.02 -13.68 -14.63
N ARG A 35 2.56 -13.02 -15.65
CA ARG A 35 3.91 -13.32 -16.15
C ARG A 35 5.00 -13.16 -15.09
N TYR A 36 4.76 -12.31 -14.09
CA TYR A 36 5.73 -12.01 -13.05
C TYR A 36 5.52 -12.80 -11.76
N VAL A 37 4.30 -13.30 -11.49
CA VAL A 37 3.98 -13.94 -10.20
C VAL A 37 3.62 -15.43 -10.31
N ASN A 38 3.21 -15.93 -11.50
CA ASN A 38 2.69 -17.28 -11.65
C ASN A 38 3.73 -18.36 -11.35
N GLY A 39 3.45 -19.20 -10.35
CA GLY A 39 4.32 -20.29 -9.89
C GLY A 39 5.58 -19.83 -9.15
N LYS A 40 5.77 -18.53 -8.94
CA LYS A 40 6.98 -17.95 -8.36
C LYS A 40 6.86 -17.72 -6.85
N GLY A 41 7.97 -17.38 -6.20
CA GLY A 41 8.07 -17.06 -4.78
C GLY A 41 8.15 -15.56 -4.53
N GLY A 42 7.36 -15.05 -3.60
CA GLY A 42 7.29 -13.63 -3.29
C GLY A 42 7.27 -13.30 -1.81
N LEU A 43 7.34 -12.00 -1.54
CA LEU A 43 7.15 -11.39 -0.24
C LEU A 43 5.97 -10.41 -0.32
N GLU A 44 5.04 -10.48 0.62
CA GLU A 44 4.01 -9.46 0.79
C GLU A 44 4.33 -8.57 1.99
N ILE A 45 4.10 -7.27 1.83
CA ILE A 45 4.25 -6.28 2.89
C ILE A 45 2.86 -5.95 3.44
N GLY A 46 2.62 -6.26 4.72
CA GLY A 46 1.35 -5.96 5.40
C GLY A 46 0.17 -6.85 4.99
N GLY A 47 0.47 -8.11 4.54
CA GLY A 47 -0.56 -9.06 4.07
C GLY A 47 -1.32 -9.80 5.18
N PRO A 48 -2.34 -10.60 4.81
CA PRO A 48 -2.83 -10.87 3.46
C PRO A 48 -3.84 -9.81 2.98
N SER A 49 -3.62 -9.27 1.80
CA SER A 49 -4.44 -8.20 1.25
C SER A 49 -5.68 -8.72 0.50
N ALA A 50 -6.83 -8.08 0.75
CA ALA A 50 -8.10 -8.49 0.15
C ALA A 50 -8.09 -8.41 -1.39
N ILE A 51 -7.40 -7.42 -1.97
CA ILE A 51 -7.38 -7.19 -3.42
C ILE A 51 -6.79 -8.36 -4.20
N PHE A 52 -5.88 -9.13 -3.58
CA PHE A 52 -5.21 -10.27 -4.22
C PHE A 52 -5.97 -11.60 -4.08
N LYS A 53 -7.07 -11.63 -3.31
CA LYS A 53 -7.92 -12.80 -3.12
C LYS A 53 -8.83 -13.05 -4.32
N ARG A 54 -9.26 -14.31 -4.47
CA ARG A 54 -10.26 -14.73 -5.46
C ARG A 54 -11.49 -13.79 -5.45
N GLY A 55 -11.98 -13.44 -6.63
CA GLY A 55 -13.18 -12.61 -6.80
C GLY A 55 -12.92 -11.10 -6.70
N ASN A 56 -11.69 -10.67 -6.43
CA ASN A 56 -11.30 -9.26 -6.45
C ASN A 56 -10.64 -8.85 -7.79
N VAL A 57 -10.24 -7.61 -7.92
CA VAL A 57 -9.78 -7.03 -9.20
C VAL A 57 -8.41 -7.56 -9.64
N LEU A 58 -7.58 -7.99 -8.67
CA LEU A 58 -6.23 -8.51 -8.92
C LEU A 58 -5.99 -9.86 -8.22
N PRO A 59 -6.73 -10.93 -8.57
CA PRO A 59 -6.75 -12.21 -7.84
C PRO A 59 -5.51 -13.07 -8.11
N ILE A 60 -4.34 -12.65 -7.66
CA ILE A 60 -3.05 -13.29 -7.94
C ILE A 60 -2.68 -14.42 -6.96
N TYR A 61 -3.26 -14.47 -5.75
CA TYR A 61 -2.89 -15.49 -4.76
C TYR A 61 -3.03 -16.93 -5.27
N GLU A 62 -4.07 -17.22 -6.06
CA GLU A 62 -4.27 -18.54 -6.65
C GLU A 62 -3.14 -18.98 -7.59
N GLN A 63 -2.41 -18.01 -8.16
CA GLN A 63 -1.38 -18.22 -9.16
C GLN A 63 0.04 -18.26 -8.58
N ILE A 64 0.23 -17.72 -7.38
CA ILE A 64 1.53 -17.65 -6.69
C ILE A 64 1.99 -19.05 -6.28
N GLY A 65 3.30 -19.32 -6.36
CA GLY A 65 3.91 -20.55 -5.85
C GLY A 65 4.03 -20.54 -4.34
N THR A 66 4.82 -19.62 -3.81
CA THR A 66 5.04 -19.41 -2.37
C THR A 66 4.96 -17.93 -2.03
N LEU A 67 4.54 -17.59 -0.81
CA LEU A 67 4.44 -16.22 -0.37
C LEU A 67 4.73 -16.11 1.12
N ASP A 68 5.78 -15.37 1.47
CA ASP A 68 6.06 -14.92 2.82
C ASP A 68 5.42 -13.55 3.06
N ASN A 69 5.37 -13.12 4.32
CA ASN A 69 4.82 -11.83 4.73
C ASN A 69 5.84 -11.07 5.59
N CYS A 70 5.80 -9.75 5.50
CA CYS A 70 6.46 -8.84 6.44
C CYS A 70 5.40 -7.98 7.12
N ASP A 71 5.45 -7.91 8.45
CA ASP A 71 4.64 -6.98 9.24
C ASP A 71 5.46 -6.43 10.40
N PHE A 72 5.24 -5.16 10.76
CA PHE A 72 6.01 -4.51 11.82
C PHE A 72 5.69 -5.05 13.21
N SER A 73 4.55 -5.73 13.40
CA SER A 73 4.09 -6.21 14.70
C SER A 73 3.24 -7.47 14.62
N LYS A 74 3.33 -8.34 15.64
CA LYS A 74 2.44 -9.50 15.79
C LYS A 74 0.98 -9.09 15.95
N LYS A 75 0.71 -7.89 16.49
CA LYS A 75 -0.63 -7.33 16.67
C LYS A 75 -0.62 -5.87 16.28
N ASN A 76 -1.44 -5.52 15.30
CA ASN A 76 -1.65 -4.15 14.87
C ASN A 76 -3.16 -3.83 14.83
N VAL A 77 -3.55 -2.64 14.36
CA VAL A 77 -4.97 -2.22 14.30
C VAL A 77 -5.78 -2.97 13.26
N TRP A 78 -5.12 -3.63 12.30
CA TRP A 78 -5.79 -4.34 11.20
C TRP A 78 -5.87 -5.85 11.42
N ALA A 79 -4.90 -6.46 12.13
CA ALA A 79 -4.82 -7.90 12.24
C ALA A 79 -4.04 -8.37 13.48
N ASN A 80 -4.23 -9.66 13.78
CA ASN A 80 -3.32 -10.45 14.65
C ASN A 80 -2.56 -11.41 13.75
N HIS A 81 -1.26 -11.28 13.70
CA HIS A 81 -0.40 -12.10 12.87
C HIS A 81 0.25 -13.22 13.68
N THR A 82 0.48 -14.36 13.03
CA THR A 82 1.27 -15.45 13.54
C THR A 82 2.53 -15.62 12.69
N GLU A 83 3.47 -16.42 13.12
CA GLU A 83 4.66 -16.76 12.33
C GLU A 83 4.32 -17.53 11.04
N ARG A 84 3.12 -18.09 10.97
CA ARG A 84 2.59 -18.79 9.81
C ARG A 84 1.68 -17.88 8.99
N PHE A 85 2.03 -17.62 7.73
CA PHE A 85 1.30 -16.77 6.83
C PHE A 85 0.38 -17.57 5.91
N ILE A 86 -0.93 -17.42 6.08
CA ILE A 86 -1.96 -18.05 5.23
C ILE A 86 -2.57 -17.00 4.32
N PHE A 87 -2.11 -16.93 3.09
CA PHE A 87 -2.63 -16.01 2.06
C PHE A 87 -3.75 -16.65 1.21
N ASP A 88 -3.69 -17.97 1.01
CA ASP A 88 -4.71 -18.76 0.34
C ASP A 88 -4.85 -20.12 1.08
N PRO A 89 -6.09 -20.54 1.44
CA PRO A 89 -6.31 -21.82 2.13
C PRO A 89 -5.90 -23.07 1.33
N GLN A 90 -5.78 -22.94 0.00
CA GLN A 90 -5.39 -24.03 -0.89
C GLN A 90 -3.89 -24.10 -1.16
N LYS A 91 -3.11 -23.18 -0.58
CA LYS A 91 -1.66 -23.10 -0.74
C LYS A 91 -0.93 -23.48 0.54
N ALA A 92 0.31 -23.95 0.41
CA ALA A 92 1.18 -24.08 1.55
C ALA A 92 1.40 -22.70 2.19
N PRO A 93 1.32 -22.58 3.53
CA PRO A 93 1.55 -21.31 4.20
C PRO A 93 3.02 -20.89 4.07
N GLY A 94 3.23 -19.60 3.95
CA GLY A 94 4.54 -18.98 4.15
C GLY A 94 4.82 -18.66 5.62
N LYS A 95 5.87 -17.87 5.84
CA LYS A 95 6.23 -17.33 7.17
C LYS A 95 5.89 -15.83 7.23
N THR A 96 5.61 -15.33 8.44
CA THR A 96 5.58 -13.91 8.73
C THR A 96 6.90 -13.49 9.37
N LEU A 97 7.56 -12.53 8.76
CA LEU A 97 8.74 -11.84 9.27
C LEU A 97 8.26 -10.61 10.04
N PHE A 98 8.64 -10.48 11.30
CA PHE A 98 8.27 -9.33 12.13
C PHE A 98 9.41 -8.31 12.11
N CYS A 99 9.37 -7.42 11.14
CA CYS A 99 10.36 -6.37 10.93
C CYS A 99 9.74 -5.17 10.20
N GLU A 100 10.44 -4.04 10.20
CA GLU A 100 10.02 -2.85 9.46
C GLU A 100 10.11 -3.11 7.95
N ALA A 101 9.10 -2.64 7.21
CA ALA A 101 9.06 -2.75 5.74
C ALA A 101 10.23 -2.02 5.05
N SER A 102 10.80 -1.03 5.72
CA SER A 102 11.98 -0.26 5.28
C SER A 102 13.31 -0.83 5.78
N ALA A 103 13.29 -1.99 6.48
CA ALA A 103 14.49 -2.64 7.04
C ALA A 103 14.25 -4.15 7.20
N LEU A 104 14.28 -4.88 6.08
CA LEU A 104 14.07 -6.34 6.00
C LEU A 104 15.34 -7.10 6.43
N VAL A 105 15.77 -6.92 7.69
CA VAL A 105 17.08 -7.32 8.21
C VAL A 105 17.38 -8.82 8.09
N ASP A 106 16.35 -9.66 8.22
CA ASP A 106 16.47 -11.11 8.16
C ASP A 106 16.28 -11.69 6.75
N VAL A 107 16.17 -10.82 5.74
CA VAL A 107 15.99 -11.22 4.35
C VAL A 107 17.27 -10.97 3.56
N SER A 108 17.84 -12.01 2.97
CA SER A 108 19.00 -11.90 2.10
C SER A 108 18.66 -11.18 0.80
N ASP A 109 19.68 -10.59 0.17
CA ASP A 109 19.57 -9.99 -1.16
C ASP A 109 19.07 -11.03 -2.17
N SER A 110 18.27 -10.58 -3.14
CA SER A 110 17.80 -11.41 -4.26
C SER A 110 17.09 -12.70 -3.83
N SER A 111 16.27 -12.63 -2.78
CA SER A 111 15.54 -13.79 -2.23
C SER A 111 14.23 -14.08 -2.97
N TYR A 112 13.55 -13.05 -3.48
CA TYR A 112 12.20 -13.15 -4.02
C TYR A 112 12.11 -12.77 -5.49
N ASP A 113 11.19 -13.41 -6.22
CA ASP A 113 10.90 -13.11 -7.63
C ASP A 113 10.01 -11.87 -7.75
N PHE A 114 9.19 -11.61 -6.72
CA PHE A 114 8.33 -10.43 -6.66
C PHE A 114 8.07 -9.98 -5.22
N VAL A 115 7.69 -8.70 -5.08
CA VAL A 115 7.17 -8.11 -3.84
C VAL A 115 5.74 -7.63 -4.10
N LEU A 116 4.84 -7.90 -3.15
CA LEU A 116 3.47 -7.37 -3.11
C LEU A 116 3.38 -6.33 -2.00
N SER A 117 2.70 -5.22 -2.26
CA SER A 117 2.34 -4.25 -1.24
C SER A 117 0.99 -3.61 -1.59
N SER A 118 0.06 -3.60 -0.66
CA SER A 118 -1.27 -3.04 -0.88
C SER A 118 -1.67 -2.18 0.31
N HIS A 119 -1.86 -0.88 0.05
CA HIS A 119 -2.24 0.09 1.09
C HIS A 119 -1.31 0.02 2.30
N ASN A 120 -0.01 0.17 2.02
CA ASN A 120 1.03 0.12 3.03
C ASN A 120 2.06 1.26 2.86
N LEU A 121 2.48 1.57 1.61
CA LEU A 121 3.54 2.53 1.34
C LEU A 121 3.17 3.96 1.80
N GLU A 122 1.89 4.32 1.78
CA GLU A 122 1.37 5.60 2.26
C GLU A 122 1.53 5.79 3.78
N HIS A 123 1.62 4.68 4.51
CA HIS A 123 1.81 4.67 5.96
C HIS A 123 3.28 4.77 6.38
N LEU A 124 4.22 4.58 5.46
CA LEU A 124 5.65 4.63 5.75
C LEU A 124 6.16 6.07 5.69
N ALA A 125 6.82 6.51 6.75
CA ALA A 125 7.41 7.85 6.80
C ALA A 125 8.54 8.04 5.79
N ASN A 126 9.19 6.95 5.38
CA ASN A 126 10.28 6.95 4.40
C ASN A 126 10.01 5.94 3.28
N PRO A 127 9.18 6.29 2.27
CA PRO A 127 8.79 5.37 1.22
C PRO A 127 9.95 4.98 0.31
N ILE A 128 10.95 5.85 0.12
CA ILE A 128 12.13 5.54 -0.70
C ILE A 128 13.03 4.51 -0.01
N LYS A 129 13.22 4.63 1.30
CA LYS A 129 13.96 3.62 2.07
C LYS A 129 13.30 2.24 1.95
N ALA A 130 11.98 2.17 2.04
CA ALA A 130 11.22 0.94 1.85
C ALA A 130 11.38 0.38 0.42
N LEU A 131 11.19 1.20 -0.60
CA LEU A 131 11.34 0.77 -1.99
C LEU A 131 12.74 0.26 -2.30
N ARG A 132 13.80 0.85 -1.71
CA ARG A 132 15.18 0.36 -1.84
C ARG A 132 15.39 -0.99 -1.14
N GLU A 133 14.78 -1.20 0.03
CA GLU A 133 14.79 -2.51 0.68
C GLU A 133 14.05 -3.57 -0.15
N TRP A 134 12.92 -3.20 -0.76
CA TRP A 134 12.19 -4.10 -1.64
C TRP A 134 13.00 -4.43 -2.90
N GLN A 135 13.75 -3.47 -3.46
CA GLN A 135 14.71 -3.74 -4.54
C GLN A 135 15.83 -4.68 -4.10
N ARG A 136 16.36 -4.51 -2.88
CA ARG A 136 17.46 -5.35 -2.37
C ARG A 136 17.05 -6.82 -2.32
N VAL A 137 15.84 -7.10 -1.85
CA VAL A 137 15.33 -8.48 -1.69
C VAL A 137 14.82 -9.08 -2.99
N LEU A 138 14.53 -8.26 -4.01
CA LEU A 138 14.16 -8.74 -5.35
C LEU A 138 15.35 -9.33 -6.07
N ARG A 139 15.12 -10.43 -6.80
CA ARG A 139 16.05 -10.97 -7.80
C ARG A 139 16.19 -10.00 -8.96
N PRO A 140 17.28 -10.09 -9.76
CA PRO A 140 17.36 -9.37 -11.02
C PRO A 140 16.09 -9.59 -11.87
N ASP A 141 15.58 -8.54 -12.50
CA ASP A 141 14.29 -8.51 -13.22
C ASP A 141 13.06 -8.86 -12.36
N GLY A 142 13.19 -8.87 -11.05
CA GLY A 142 12.08 -9.07 -10.12
C GLY A 142 11.01 -7.97 -10.23
N ALA A 143 9.78 -8.29 -9.83
CA ALA A 143 8.65 -7.40 -9.99
C ALA A 143 8.12 -6.87 -8.65
N LEU A 144 7.64 -5.64 -8.68
CA LEU A 144 6.82 -5.02 -7.64
C LEU A 144 5.36 -4.93 -8.12
N VAL A 145 4.45 -5.53 -7.36
CA VAL A 145 3.01 -5.30 -7.50
C VAL A 145 2.59 -4.38 -6.36
N LEU A 146 2.36 -3.14 -6.69
CA LEU A 146 2.05 -2.08 -5.73
C LEU A 146 0.61 -1.61 -5.92
N VAL A 147 -0.14 -1.54 -4.83
CA VAL A 147 -1.48 -0.96 -4.80
C VAL A 147 -1.50 0.17 -3.80
N LEU A 148 -1.80 1.37 -4.28
CA LEU A 148 -1.86 2.60 -3.49
C LEU A 148 -3.30 3.13 -3.46
N PRO A 149 -3.67 3.94 -2.44
CA PRO A 149 -4.94 4.63 -2.43
C PRO A 149 -4.91 5.81 -3.42
N ASP A 150 -5.91 5.85 -4.30
CA ASP A 150 -6.22 7.08 -5.04
C ASP A 150 -6.81 8.10 -4.06
N TYR A 151 -6.04 9.14 -3.74
CA TYR A 151 -6.44 10.13 -2.75
C TYR A 151 -7.81 10.75 -3.02
N ARG A 152 -8.18 10.93 -4.29
CA ARG A 152 -9.46 11.54 -4.72
C ARG A 152 -10.68 10.79 -4.18
N GLU A 153 -10.52 9.49 -3.95
CA GLU A 153 -11.60 8.58 -3.51
C GLU A 153 -11.51 8.21 -2.03
N THR A 154 -10.46 8.65 -1.32
CA THR A 154 -10.21 8.37 0.10
C THR A 154 -10.56 9.54 1.01
N PHE A 155 -10.27 9.39 2.29
CA PHE A 155 -10.36 10.46 3.29
C PHE A 155 -9.30 11.57 3.10
N ASP A 156 -8.25 11.31 2.30
CA ASP A 156 -7.20 12.28 1.99
C ASP A 156 -7.55 13.25 0.86
N HIS A 157 -8.75 13.19 0.28
CA HIS A 157 -9.13 13.95 -0.92
C HIS A 157 -9.00 15.47 -0.82
N ARG A 158 -8.78 16.00 0.38
CA ARG A 158 -8.53 17.44 0.63
C ARG A 158 -7.05 17.78 0.69
N ARG A 159 -6.19 16.78 0.76
CA ARG A 159 -4.72 16.94 0.73
C ARG A 159 -4.25 16.95 -0.73
N LYS A 160 -3.10 17.56 -0.98
CA LYS A 160 -2.45 17.50 -2.30
C LYS A 160 -1.61 16.23 -2.39
N PRO A 161 -1.46 15.64 -3.58
CA PRO A 161 -0.45 14.60 -3.78
C PRO A 161 0.93 15.08 -3.33
N THR A 162 1.63 14.23 -2.59
CA THR A 162 2.96 14.54 -2.09
C THR A 162 3.95 14.60 -3.25
N SER A 163 4.79 15.63 -3.31
CA SER A 163 5.83 15.72 -4.35
C SER A 163 6.89 14.64 -4.13
N VAL A 164 7.42 14.10 -5.22
CA VAL A 164 8.47 13.09 -5.14
C VAL A 164 9.75 13.67 -4.52
N ASP A 165 10.02 14.96 -4.75
CA ASP A 165 11.15 15.65 -4.10
C ASP A 165 11.03 15.68 -2.57
N HIS A 166 9.79 15.82 -2.04
CA HIS A 166 9.58 15.72 -0.60
C HIS A 166 9.88 14.31 -0.06
N MET A 167 9.47 13.26 -0.77
CA MET A 167 9.79 11.87 -0.40
C MET A 167 11.31 11.61 -0.45
N PHE A 168 12.03 12.23 -1.39
CA PHE A 168 13.50 12.18 -1.43
C PHE A 168 14.14 12.92 -0.26
N HIS A 169 13.59 14.06 0.13
CA HIS A 169 14.03 14.79 1.31
C HIS A 169 13.86 13.96 2.60
N ASP A 170 12.71 13.27 2.77
CA ASP A 170 12.51 12.33 3.87
C ASP A 170 13.55 11.20 3.88
N TYR A 171 13.97 10.76 2.69
CA TYR A 171 15.03 9.76 2.59
C TYR A 171 16.39 10.32 3.01
N GLU A 172 16.75 11.51 2.56
CA GLU A 172 18.01 12.20 2.89
C GLU A 172 18.12 12.49 4.39
N GLU A 173 17.03 12.90 5.01
CA GLU A 173 16.94 13.13 6.46
C GLU A 173 16.82 11.83 7.28
N ASN A 174 16.71 10.65 6.63
CA ASN A 174 16.43 9.37 7.25
C ASN A 174 15.22 9.43 8.18
N THR A 175 14.14 10.09 7.73
CA THR A 175 12.88 10.27 8.46
C THR A 175 12.39 8.92 9.01
N GLY A 176 12.04 8.90 10.29
CA GLY A 176 11.56 7.71 11.00
C GLY A 176 10.05 7.72 11.20
N GLU A 177 9.51 6.60 11.67
CA GLU A 177 8.07 6.40 11.87
C GLU A 177 7.49 7.21 13.07
N ASP A 178 8.34 7.86 13.83
CA ASP A 178 8.00 8.84 14.88
C ASP A 178 7.77 10.25 14.32
N ASP A 179 7.95 10.44 13.00
CA ASP A 179 7.71 11.74 12.36
C ASP A 179 6.24 12.15 12.41
N LEU A 180 5.99 13.34 12.91
CA LEU A 180 4.67 13.96 13.02
C LEU A 180 4.56 15.29 12.24
N ARG A 181 5.50 15.58 11.32
CA ARG A 181 5.51 16.83 10.55
C ARG A 181 4.21 17.05 9.76
N HIS A 182 3.61 15.97 9.27
CA HIS A 182 2.34 16.00 8.54
C HIS A 182 1.09 16.02 9.42
N LEU A 183 1.23 15.83 10.75
CA LEU A 183 0.10 15.65 11.66
C LEU A 183 -0.88 16.82 11.61
N SER A 184 -0.40 18.06 11.59
CA SER A 184 -1.26 19.25 11.53
C SER A 184 -2.13 19.26 10.28
N GLU A 185 -1.53 18.98 9.10
CA GLU A 185 -2.27 18.89 7.84
C GLU A 185 -3.28 17.74 7.85
N ILE A 186 -2.88 16.59 8.38
CA ILE A 186 -3.74 15.40 8.47
C ILE A 186 -4.96 15.71 9.36
N LEU A 187 -4.76 16.28 10.54
CA LEU A 187 -5.86 16.61 11.45
C LEU A 187 -6.81 17.65 10.87
N GLU A 188 -6.31 18.63 10.10
CA GLU A 188 -7.12 19.67 9.46
C GLU A 188 -7.94 19.14 8.27
N LYS A 189 -7.33 18.28 7.44
CA LYS A 189 -7.88 17.95 6.11
C LYS A 189 -8.53 16.56 6.03
N HIS A 190 -8.31 15.68 7.00
CA HIS A 190 -8.90 14.34 7.00
C HIS A 190 -10.43 14.37 7.00
N ASP A 191 -11.05 13.63 6.09
CA ASP A 191 -12.51 13.53 6.02
C ASP A 191 -13.02 12.29 6.77
N LEU A 192 -13.34 12.46 8.06
CA LEU A 192 -13.89 11.40 8.90
C LEU A 192 -15.17 10.73 8.33
N ALA A 193 -15.94 11.44 7.49
CA ALA A 193 -17.10 10.84 6.83
C ALA A 193 -16.73 9.76 5.80
N ARG A 194 -15.47 9.74 5.36
CA ARG A 194 -14.91 8.74 4.45
C ARG A 194 -14.05 7.69 5.17
N ASP A 195 -13.79 7.86 6.46
CA ASP A 195 -13.05 6.92 7.31
C ASP A 195 -13.88 6.48 8.52
N PRO A 196 -14.88 5.60 8.33
CA PRO A 196 -15.69 5.13 9.45
C PRO A 196 -14.88 4.34 10.49
N GLY A 197 -13.71 3.82 10.13
CA GLY A 197 -12.81 3.11 11.05
C GLY A 197 -12.08 4.04 12.05
N ALA A 198 -11.97 5.33 11.75
CA ALA A 198 -11.37 6.31 12.65
C ALA A 198 -12.24 6.64 13.88
N GLY A 199 -13.55 6.39 13.81
CA GLY A 199 -14.47 6.67 14.89
C GLY A 199 -14.77 8.16 15.09
N SER A 200 -14.77 8.63 16.35
CA SER A 200 -14.95 10.05 16.67
C SER A 200 -13.68 10.86 16.36
N TRP A 201 -13.81 12.20 16.37
CA TRP A 201 -12.69 13.11 16.26
C TRP A 201 -11.64 12.84 17.35
N GLU A 202 -12.05 12.63 18.59
CA GLU A 202 -11.18 12.37 19.72
C GLU A 202 -10.37 11.08 19.51
N ASN A 203 -11.04 10.02 19.04
CA ASN A 203 -10.40 8.75 18.72
C ASN A 203 -9.38 8.90 17.57
N PHE A 204 -9.77 9.59 16.51
CA PHE A 204 -8.90 9.89 15.39
C PHE A 204 -7.66 10.69 15.81
N HIS A 205 -7.87 11.76 16.59
CA HIS A 205 -6.78 12.61 17.09
C HIS A 205 -5.80 11.80 17.95
N GLN A 206 -6.32 11.03 18.92
CA GLN A 206 -5.47 10.21 19.80
C GLN A 206 -4.72 9.14 19.02
N ARG A 207 -5.37 8.45 18.08
CA ARG A 207 -4.75 7.47 17.18
C ARG A 207 -3.62 8.11 16.37
N SER A 208 -3.84 9.33 15.88
CA SER A 208 -2.86 10.05 15.06
C SER A 208 -1.61 10.44 15.86
N LEU A 209 -1.77 10.82 17.12
CA LEU A 209 -0.64 11.11 18.03
C LEU A 209 0.19 9.86 18.36
N ASP A 210 -0.44 8.68 18.40
CA ASP A 210 0.21 7.40 18.72
C ASP A 210 0.66 6.64 17.46
N ASN A 211 1.05 7.35 16.40
CA ASN A 211 1.41 6.73 15.11
C ASN A 211 2.54 5.73 15.22
N ILE A 212 3.54 5.98 16.07
CA ILE A 212 4.69 5.08 16.26
C ILE A 212 4.26 3.66 16.64
N SER A 213 3.16 3.52 17.38
CA SER A 213 2.64 2.23 17.82
C SER A 213 1.66 1.61 16.82
N ASN A 214 0.90 2.41 16.07
CA ASN A 214 -0.23 1.93 15.27
C ASN A 214 -0.07 2.09 13.76
N ARG A 215 0.84 2.92 13.28
CA ARG A 215 1.14 3.17 11.86
C ARG A 215 -0.07 3.60 11.02
N CYS A 216 -1.03 4.32 11.62
CA CYS A 216 -2.29 4.67 10.94
C CYS A 216 -2.24 5.95 10.11
N LEU A 217 -1.21 6.79 10.26
CA LEU A 217 -1.10 8.02 9.47
C LEU A 217 -0.79 7.68 8.01
N HIS A 218 -1.40 8.41 7.09
CA HIS A 218 -0.91 8.50 5.72
C HIS A 218 0.11 9.63 5.67
N HIS A 219 1.39 9.30 5.78
CA HIS A 219 2.47 10.30 5.65
C HIS A 219 2.44 10.92 4.26
N HIS A 220 2.25 10.10 3.24
CA HIS A 220 2.26 10.52 1.83
C HIS A 220 0.91 10.28 1.16
N VAL A 221 0.59 11.15 0.20
CA VAL A 221 -0.65 11.13 -0.59
C VAL A 221 -0.29 10.82 -2.04
N PHE A 222 -0.93 9.79 -2.61
CA PHE A 222 -0.60 9.27 -3.93
C PHE A 222 -1.67 9.54 -4.98
N ASP A 223 -1.20 9.77 -6.22
CA ASP A 223 -1.95 9.70 -7.47
C ASP A 223 -1.13 8.93 -8.52
N GLU A 224 -1.64 8.83 -9.75
CA GLU A 224 -0.95 8.12 -10.82
C GLU A 224 0.36 8.78 -11.22
N GLN A 225 0.41 10.11 -11.16
CA GLN A 225 1.57 10.88 -11.61
C GLN A 225 2.75 10.72 -10.66
N ASN A 226 2.55 11.02 -9.36
CA ASN A 226 3.64 10.91 -8.39
C ASN A 226 4.06 9.46 -8.16
N SER A 227 3.12 8.49 -8.29
CA SER A 227 3.46 7.06 -8.21
C SER A 227 4.39 6.61 -9.33
N ARG A 228 4.13 7.05 -10.58
CA ARG A 228 5.03 6.76 -11.72
C ARG A 228 6.38 7.41 -11.54
N GLU A 229 6.39 8.69 -11.17
CA GLU A 229 7.63 9.46 -11.00
C GLU A 229 8.48 8.84 -9.89
N LEU A 230 7.89 8.53 -8.73
CA LEU A 230 8.58 7.89 -7.62
C LEU A 230 9.25 6.58 -8.04
N LEU A 231 8.47 5.66 -8.63
CA LEU A 231 8.98 4.36 -9.06
C LEU A 231 10.11 4.48 -10.10
N SER A 232 9.94 5.38 -11.07
CA SER A 232 10.98 5.64 -12.09
C SER A 232 12.27 6.16 -11.46
N ARG A 233 12.17 7.11 -10.53
CA ARG A 233 13.35 7.72 -9.87
C ARG A 233 14.07 6.77 -8.91
N VAL A 234 13.38 5.75 -8.38
CA VAL A 234 14.02 4.71 -7.56
C VAL A 234 14.44 3.46 -8.35
N GLY A 235 14.39 3.49 -9.70
CA GLY A 235 14.94 2.43 -10.55
C GLY A 235 13.96 1.29 -10.88
N PHE A 236 12.66 1.56 -10.87
CA PHE A 236 11.65 0.67 -11.41
C PHE A 236 11.11 1.17 -12.75
N GLU A 237 10.90 0.26 -13.70
CA GLU A 237 10.11 0.50 -14.91
C GLU A 237 8.65 0.16 -14.64
N VAL A 238 7.75 1.11 -14.78
CA VAL A 238 6.30 0.88 -14.66
C VAL A 238 5.78 0.22 -15.94
N LEU A 239 5.43 -1.05 -15.85
CA LEU A 239 4.93 -1.86 -16.96
C LEU A 239 3.43 -1.72 -17.16
N ASP A 240 2.68 -1.50 -16.07
CA ASP A 240 1.24 -1.28 -16.08
C ASP A 240 0.83 -0.40 -14.92
N LEU A 241 -0.13 0.48 -15.13
CA LEU A 241 -0.77 1.26 -14.09
C LEU A 241 -2.23 1.48 -14.48
N ASP A 242 -3.14 1.00 -13.63
CA ASP A 242 -4.57 1.05 -13.85
C ASP A 242 -5.30 1.48 -12.57
N LEU A 243 -6.41 2.18 -12.72
CA LEU A 243 -7.28 2.57 -11.61
C LEU A 243 -8.36 1.52 -11.41
N ALA A 244 -8.55 1.10 -10.18
CA ALA A 244 -9.59 0.15 -9.82
C ALA A 244 -10.44 0.67 -8.65
N LEU A 245 -11.75 0.42 -8.74
CA LEU A 245 -12.66 0.77 -7.66
C LEU A 245 -12.37 -0.08 -6.40
N PRO A 246 -12.61 0.43 -5.21
CA PRO A 246 -13.22 1.74 -4.94
C PRO A 246 -12.23 2.92 -4.95
N PHE A 247 -10.92 2.67 -4.80
CA PHE A 247 -9.88 3.71 -4.64
C PHE A 247 -8.47 3.17 -4.86
N HIS A 248 -8.28 2.22 -5.76
CA HIS A 248 -6.97 1.59 -5.95
C HIS A 248 -6.24 2.13 -7.18
N ILE A 249 -4.97 2.50 -7.00
CA ILE A 249 -3.98 2.65 -8.07
C ILE A 249 -3.21 1.33 -8.09
N CYS A 250 -3.45 0.48 -9.09
CA CYS A 250 -2.81 -0.81 -9.24
C CYS A 250 -1.62 -0.68 -10.18
N ILE A 251 -0.43 -1.04 -9.73
CA ILE A 251 0.81 -0.84 -10.46
C ILE A 251 1.56 -2.17 -10.55
N LEU A 252 2.01 -2.51 -11.75
CA LEU A 252 3.05 -3.50 -11.96
C LEU A 252 4.31 -2.78 -12.40
N ALA A 253 5.40 -2.99 -11.68
CA ALA A 253 6.69 -2.43 -12.02
C ALA A 253 7.77 -3.52 -11.99
N ARG A 254 8.80 -3.38 -12.84
CA ARG A 254 9.95 -4.28 -12.91
C ARG A 254 11.18 -3.53 -12.41
N MET A 255 11.99 -4.20 -11.62
CA MET A 255 13.28 -3.65 -11.24
C MET A 255 14.22 -3.66 -12.47
N VAL A 256 14.73 -2.48 -12.86
CA VAL A 256 15.69 -2.33 -13.99
C VAL A 256 17.06 -1.94 -13.53
N GLU A 257 17.16 -1.24 -12.41
CA GLU A 257 18.44 -0.80 -11.86
C GLU A 257 18.38 -0.81 -10.33
N ARG A 258 19.43 -1.30 -9.68
CA ARG A 258 19.64 -1.07 -8.25
C ARG A 258 20.37 0.25 -8.08
N ILE A 259 19.72 1.22 -7.48
CA ILE A 259 20.40 2.46 -7.10
C ILE A 259 21.40 2.10 -6.00
N SER A 260 22.70 2.18 -6.33
CA SER A 260 23.75 2.03 -5.34
C SER A 260 23.60 3.05 -4.22
N LYS A 261 23.94 2.62 -3.00
CA LYS A 261 23.90 3.47 -1.80
C LYS A 261 24.79 4.67 -1.90
#